data_cc1288f363bdf2cfb53fb2ff75b91e4e
#
_entry.id   cc1288f363bdf2cfb53fb2ff75b91e4e
#
_cell.length_a   1.000
_cell.length_b   1.000
_cell.length_c   1.000
_cell.angle_alpha   90.00
_cell.angle_beta   90.00
_cell.angle_gamma   90.00
#
_symmetry.space_group_name_H-M   'P 1'
#
loop_
_entity.id
_entity.type
_entity.pdbx_description
1 polymer ?
#
loop_
_entity_poly.entity_id
_entity_poly.type
_entity_poly.pdbx_seq_one_letter_code
_entity_poly.pdbx_strand_id
1 'polypeptide(L)'
;MFEFLKRKKKTDAFAVLSTDMHCHLLPGVDDGSSNFNETVSCLKAMASVGYKKIYFTPHFQAHYPNVEDDIQRRFAELKRMIDKLGDPSLPEVAGISGEYRFDPQFARQPGKDKVLPLPGKRLLCEFSLHFSNYMPIETFAEYIRLGYTLILAHPERYPYLGIHSKEIETMKSMGILFQINVLSLNGFYGEAARKKGFDYIDHGMVEYLGTDTHNMRYINALLETAENKEVLKMLDKHTFLNSQL
;
A
#
# COMPACT_ATOMS: atom_id res chain seq x y z
N MET A 1 -6.85 -27.49 14.80
CA MET A 1 -5.52 -26.89 14.98
C MET A 1 -5.66 -25.37 14.86
N PHE A 2 -6.32 -24.74 15.87
CA PHE A 2 -6.67 -23.30 15.91
C PHE A 2 -6.29 -22.71 17.29
N GLU A 3 -5.10 -22.99 17.78
CA GLU A 3 -4.69 -22.60 19.15
C GLU A 3 -3.51 -21.63 19.22
N PHE A 4 -3.30 -20.76 18.21
CA PHE A 4 -2.18 -19.80 18.26
C PHE A 4 -2.57 -18.32 18.21
N LEU A 5 -3.84 -17.98 18.26
CA LEU A 5 -4.25 -16.62 18.59
C LEU A 5 -4.41 -16.50 20.12
N LYS A 6 -3.30 -16.57 20.87
CA LYS A 6 -3.27 -15.91 22.18
C LYS A 6 -3.79 -14.49 21.93
N ARG A 7 -4.88 -14.08 22.62
CA ARG A 7 -5.39 -12.71 22.59
C ARG A 7 -4.24 -11.74 22.81
N LYS A 8 -3.53 -11.35 21.72
CA LYS A 8 -2.62 -10.21 21.79
C LYS A 8 -3.49 -9.03 22.17
N LYS A 9 -3.03 -8.26 23.13
CA LYS A 9 -3.70 -7.05 23.61
C LYS A 9 -3.93 -6.15 22.40
N LYS A 10 -5.16 -5.67 22.20
CA LYS A 10 -5.47 -4.67 21.17
C LYS A 10 -4.52 -3.49 21.38
N THR A 11 -3.70 -3.17 20.38
CA THR A 11 -2.82 -2.01 20.42
C THR A 11 -3.34 -1.00 19.41
N ASP A 12 -3.40 0.25 19.75
CA ASP A 12 -3.81 1.31 18.80
C ASP A 12 -2.58 1.92 18.09
N ALA A 13 -1.55 1.09 17.86
CA ALA A 13 -0.25 1.51 17.33
C ALA A 13 -0.35 2.33 16.03
N PHE A 14 -1.24 1.93 15.13
CA PHE A 14 -1.45 2.60 13.85
C PHE A 14 -2.74 3.43 13.79
N ALA A 15 -3.37 3.71 14.94
CA ALA A 15 -4.59 4.52 15.00
C ALA A 15 -4.37 5.95 14.47
N VAL A 16 -3.16 6.48 14.59
CA VAL A 16 -2.77 7.79 14.03
C VAL A 16 -2.85 7.81 12.51
N LEU A 17 -2.60 6.68 11.84
CA LEU A 17 -2.77 6.53 10.40
C LEU A 17 -4.25 6.36 10.05
N SER A 18 -5.00 5.63 10.87
CA SER A 18 -6.42 5.31 10.71
C SER A 18 -6.75 4.53 9.43
N THR A 19 -6.18 4.89 8.30
CA THR A 19 -6.42 4.29 6.98
C THR A 19 -5.18 3.55 6.48
N ASP A 20 -5.35 2.29 6.05
CA ASP A 20 -4.39 1.64 5.17
C ASP A 20 -4.78 1.87 3.72
N MET A 21 -3.80 2.33 2.94
CA MET A 21 -4.02 2.76 1.56
C MET A 21 -3.37 1.83 0.54
N HIS A 22 -2.71 0.75 1.01
CA HIS A 22 -1.99 -0.18 0.16
C HIS A 22 -2.01 -1.60 0.76
N CYS A 23 -2.84 -2.47 0.20
CA CYS A 23 -2.85 -3.90 0.53
C CYS A 23 -3.47 -4.76 -0.58
N HIS A 24 -3.13 -6.06 -0.59
CA HIS A 24 -3.52 -7.06 -1.59
C HIS A 24 -4.50 -8.08 -1.01
N LEU A 25 -5.60 -7.58 -0.44
CA LEU A 25 -6.58 -8.42 0.27
C LEU A 25 -7.83 -8.73 -0.55
N LEU A 26 -7.90 -8.37 -1.85
CA LEU A 26 -8.94 -8.86 -2.76
C LEU A 26 -8.64 -10.30 -3.18
N PRO A 27 -9.48 -11.30 -2.81
CA PRO A 27 -9.10 -12.70 -2.95
C PRO A 27 -8.88 -13.16 -4.38
N GLY A 28 -7.75 -13.83 -4.62
CA GLY A 28 -7.50 -14.60 -5.85
C GLY A 28 -7.35 -13.77 -7.13
N VAL A 29 -6.86 -12.52 -7.01
CA VAL A 29 -6.61 -11.64 -8.16
C VAL A 29 -5.12 -11.40 -8.41
N ASP A 30 -4.29 -11.58 -7.38
CA ASP A 30 -2.84 -11.46 -7.42
C ASP A 30 -2.17 -12.42 -6.41
N ASP A 31 -0.96 -12.13 -5.93
CA ASP A 31 -0.24 -12.90 -4.92
C ASP A 31 -0.64 -12.56 -3.47
N GLY A 32 -1.73 -11.82 -3.33
CA GLY A 32 -2.30 -11.48 -2.03
C GLY A 32 -3.16 -12.60 -1.45
N SER A 33 -4.26 -12.20 -0.78
CA SER A 33 -5.18 -13.13 -0.13
C SER A 33 -5.75 -14.16 -1.11
N SER A 34 -5.73 -15.42 -0.71
CA SER A 34 -6.19 -16.54 -1.55
C SER A 34 -7.70 -16.75 -1.49
N ASN A 35 -8.37 -16.34 -0.40
CA ASN A 35 -9.78 -16.60 -0.18
C ASN A 35 -10.42 -15.66 0.85
N PHE A 36 -11.75 -15.65 0.90
CA PHE A 36 -12.54 -14.80 1.79
C PHE A 36 -12.15 -14.92 3.26
N ASN A 37 -11.92 -16.13 3.76
CA ASN A 37 -11.62 -16.33 5.18
C ASN A 37 -10.25 -15.76 5.57
N GLU A 38 -9.27 -15.84 4.68
CA GLU A 38 -7.97 -15.22 4.87
C GLU A 38 -8.09 -13.70 4.87
N THR A 39 -8.82 -13.11 3.90
CA THR A 39 -9.11 -11.68 3.87
C THR A 39 -9.73 -11.20 5.19
N VAL A 40 -10.79 -11.88 5.67
CA VAL A 40 -11.44 -11.52 6.94
C VAL A 40 -10.48 -11.62 8.13
N SER A 41 -9.62 -12.65 8.14
CA SER A 41 -8.62 -12.83 9.20
C SER A 41 -7.59 -11.69 9.20
N CYS A 42 -7.12 -11.29 8.01
CA CYS A 42 -6.20 -10.16 7.84
C CYS A 42 -6.85 -8.85 8.29
N LEU A 43 -8.08 -8.57 7.86
CA LEU A 43 -8.82 -7.36 8.25
C LEU A 43 -9.01 -7.26 9.76
N LYS A 44 -9.37 -8.36 10.45
CA LYS A 44 -9.46 -8.39 11.92
C LYS A 44 -8.15 -8.05 12.61
N ALA A 45 -7.06 -8.60 12.11
CA ALA A 45 -5.75 -8.33 12.66
C ALA A 45 -5.33 -6.86 12.43
N MET A 46 -5.58 -6.29 11.25
CA MET A 46 -5.32 -4.88 10.97
C MET A 46 -6.15 -3.96 11.89
N ALA A 47 -7.44 -4.28 12.11
CA ALA A 47 -8.26 -3.55 13.07
C ALA A 47 -7.73 -3.64 14.51
N SER A 48 -7.11 -4.77 14.88
CA SER A 48 -6.56 -4.97 16.23
C SER A 48 -5.34 -4.10 16.54
N VAL A 49 -4.69 -3.54 15.52
CA VAL A 49 -3.54 -2.62 15.65
C VAL A 49 -3.89 -1.17 15.31
N GLY A 50 -5.18 -0.85 15.11
CA GLY A 50 -5.65 0.53 15.04
C GLY A 50 -6.14 0.99 13.67
N TYR A 51 -6.04 0.19 12.61
CA TYR A 51 -6.63 0.56 11.31
C TYR A 51 -8.16 0.52 11.39
N LYS A 52 -8.81 1.59 10.90
CA LYS A 52 -10.27 1.74 10.86
C LYS A 52 -10.83 1.67 9.45
N LYS A 53 -10.01 1.97 8.45
CA LYS A 53 -10.39 2.04 7.04
C LYS A 53 -9.32 1.40 6.17
N ILE A 54 -9.74 0.63 5.17
CA ILE A 54 -8.82 -0.11 4.27
C ILE A 54 -9.24 0.14 2.83
N TYR A 55 -8.27 0.51 1.99
CA TYR A 55 -8.35 0.48 0.54
C TYR A 55 -7.57 -0.72 0.01
N PHE A 56 -8.18 -1.50 -0.86
CA PHE A 56 -7.49 -2.60 -1.54
C PHE A 56 -6.85 -2.08 -2.82
N THR A 57 -5.64 -2.55 -3.11
CA THR A 57 -4.83 -2.08 -4.24
C THR A 57 -4.16 -3.26 -4.97
N PRO A 58 -4.95 -4.19 -5.54
CA PRO A 58 -4.37 -5.31 -6.25
C PRO A 58 -3.44 -4.85 -7.37
N HIS A 59 -2.47 -5.70 -7.71
CA HIS A 59 -1.53 -5.45 -8.78
C HIS A 59 -2.19 -5.34 -10.16
N PHE A 60 -1.70 -4.39 -10.95
CA PHE A 60 -1.92 -4.27 -12.39
C PHE A 60 -0.56 -4.32 -13.08
N GLN A 61 -0.12 -5.53 -13.46
CA GLN A 61 1.18 -5.81 -14.04
C GLN A 61 1.15 -7.05 -14.94
N ALA A 62 2.22 -7.31 -15.71
CA ALA A 62 2.24 -8.39 -16.69
C ALA A 62 1.96 -9.79 -16.09
N HIS A 63 2.42 -10.06 -14.85
CA HIS A 63 2.13 -11.32 -14.15
C HIS A 63 0.70 -11.41 -13.64
N TYR A 64 0.07 -10.28 -13.36
CA TYR A 64 -1.31 -10.12 -12.92
C TYR A 64 -2.03 -9.16 -13.86
N PRO A 65 -2.44 -9.63 -15.08
CA PRO A 65 -3.03 -8.79 -16.11
C PRO A 65 -4.49 -8.48 -15.79
N ASN A 66 -4.73 -7.94 -14.60
CA ASN A 66 -6.03 -7.56 -14.11
C ASN A 66 -6.69 -6.51 -15.01
N VAL A 67 -8.02 -6.61 -15.12
CA VAL A 67 -8.87 -5.66 -15.84
C VAL A 67 -9.72 -4.91 -14.81
N GLU A 68 -9.76 -3.59 -14.92
CA GLU A 68 -10.35 -2.69 -13.93
C GLU A 68 -11.83 -3.00 -13.65
N ASP A 69 -12.62 -3.31 -14.68
CA ASP A 69 -14.05 -3.64 -14.52
C ASP A 69 -14.24 -4.98 -13.78
N ASP A 70 -13.35 -5.95 -14.01
CA ASP A 70 -13.39 -7.25 -13.33
C ASP A 70 -13.01 -7.11 -11.86
N ILE A 71 -11.99 -6.32 -11.57
CA ILE A 71 -11.57 -5.99 -10.20
C ILE A 71 -12.69 -5.26 -9.46
N GLN A 72 -13.36 -4.29 -10.07
CA GLN A 72 -14.50 -3.60 -9.46
C GLN A 72 -15.66 -4.56 -9.16
N ARG A 73 -15.97 -5.47 -10.08
CA ARG A 73 -17.02 -6.48 -9.89
C ARG A 73 -16.69 -7.42 -8.72
N ARG A 74 -15.46 -7.97 -8.68
CA ARG A 74 -14.99 -8.85 -7.59
C ARG A 74 -14.97 -8.13 -6.25
N PHE A 75 -14.55 -6.89 -6.23
CA PHE A 75 -14.61 -6.07 -5.01
C PHE A 75 -16.04 -5.86 -4.52
N ALA A 76 -16.99 -5.56 -5.40
CA ALA A 76 -18.40 -5.42 -5.04
C ALA A 76 -18.99 -6.72 -4.48
N GLU A 77 -18.57 -7.89 -4.99
CA GLU A 77 -18.95 -9.19 -4.45
C GLU A 77 -18.37 -9.42 -3.05
N LEU A 78 -17.08 -9.18 -2.87
CA LEU A 78 -16.41 -9.27 -1.58
C LEU A 78 -17.06 -8.35 -0.54
N LYS A 79 -17.32 -7.09 -0.91
CA LYS A 79 -17.93 -6.13 0.00
C LYS A 79 -19.30 -6.58 0.46
N ARG A 80 -20.14 -7.10 -0.44
CA ARG A 80 -21.46 -7.68 -0.05
C ARG A 80 -21.32 -8.85 0.93
N MET A 81 -20.28 -9.69 0.76
CA MET A 81 -20.04 -10.81 1.68
C MET A 81 -19.59 -10.31 3.07
N ILE A 82 -18.74 -9.29 3.12
CA ILE A 82 -18.29 -8.66 4.37
C ILE A 82 -19.48 -7.97 5.07
N ASP A 83 -20.28 -7.20 4.34
CA ASP A 83 -21.46 -6.52 4.87
C ASP A 83 -22.48 -7.54 5.44
N LYS A 84 -22.67 -8.67 4.75
CA LYS A 84 -23.54 -9.77 5.21
C LYS A 84 -23.00 -10.47 6.47
N LEU A 85 -21.67 -10.52 6.64
CA LEU A 85 -21.05 -11.07 7.85
C LEU A 85 -21.42 -10.26 9.10
N GLY A 86 -21.58 -8.93 8.95
CA GLY A 86 -22.04 -8.03 10.01
C GLY A 86 -21.13 -8.02 11.24
N ASP A 87 -19.85 -8.30 11.08
CA ASP A 87 -18.88 -8.37 12.17
C ASP A 87 -18.34 -6.97 12.53
N PRO A 88 -18.73 -6.41 13.69
CA PRO A 88 -18.33 -5.05 14.08
C PRO A 88 -16.85 -4.92 14.43
N SER A 89 -16.10 -6.01 14.49
CA SER A 89 -14.65 -6.01 14.72
C SER A 89 -13.84 -5.73 13.44
N LEU A 90 -14.48 -5.75 12.27
CA LEU A 90 -13.82 -5.45 11.00
C LEU A 90 -13.65 -3.94 10.80
N PRO A 91 -12.59 -3.51 10.13
CA PRO A 91 -12.46 -2.13 9.68
C PRO A 91 -13.43 -1.88 8.52
N GLU A 92 -13.70 -0.63 8.21
CA GLU A 92 -14.40 -0.25 6.99
C GLU A 92 -13.57 -0.68 5.76
N VAL A 93 -14.15 -1.49 4.88
CA VAL A 93 -13.61 -1.73 3.54
C VAL A 93 -14.11 -0.60 2.64
N ALA A 94 -13.28 0.46 2.54
CA ALA A 94 -13.67 1.76 2.00
C ALA A 94 -13.70 1.81 0.47
N GLY A 95 -12.83 1.04 -0.20
CA GLY A 95 -12.78 1.08 -1.65
C GLY A 95 -11.74 0.16 -2.27
N ILE A 96 -11.73 0.19 -3.59
CA ILE A 96 -10.79 -0.49 -4.45
C ILE A 96 -10.03 0.53 -5.27
N SER A 97 -8.73 0.38 -5.35
CA SER A 97 -7.81 1.09 -6.24
C SER A 97 -6.94 0.05 -6.95
N GLY A 98 -5.91 0.49 -7.66
CA GLY A 98 -4.91 -0.42 -8.24
C GLY A 98 -3.51 0.03 -7.89
N GLU A 99 -2.61 -0.93 -7.68
CA GLU A 99 -1.17 -0.69 -7.75
C GLU A 99 -0.68 -0.96 -9.17
N TYR A 100 -0.34 0.11 -9.89
CA TYR A 100 -0.01 0.05 -11.30
C TYR A 100 1.50 -0.04 -11.52
N ARG A 101 1.94 -1.12 -12.20
CA ARG A 101 3.33 -1.25 -12.61
C ARG A 101 3.61 -0.33 -13.80
N PHE A 102 4.56 0.59 -13.60
CA PHE A 102 5.07 1.45 -14.66
C PHE A 102 6.34 0.82 -15.25
N ASP A 103 6.16 0.02 -16.28
CA ASP A 103 7.22 -0.51 -17.13
C ASP A 103 6.83 -0.35 -18.61
N PRO A 104 7.80 -0.44 -19.55
CA PRO A 104 7.54 -0.19 -20.98
C PRO A 104 6.52 -1.14 -21.61
N GLN A 105 6.29 -2.31 -21.01
CA GLN A 105 5.43 -3.37 -21.57
C GLN A 105 4.02 -3.32 -21.02
N PHE A 106 3.81 -2.74 -19.85
CA PHE A 106 2.53 -2.84 -19.14
C PHE A 106 1.95 -1.49 -18.68
N ALA A 107 2.69 -0.39 -18.79
CA ALA A 107 2.20 0.91 -18.34
C ALA A 107 0.86 1.28 -19.00
N ARG A 108 -0.14 1.63 -18.16
CA ARG A 108 -1.40 2.18 -18.64
C ARG A 108 -1.17 3.51 -19.35
N GLN A 109 -1.88 3.70 -20.49
CA GLN A 109 -1.77 4.93 -21.26
C GLN A 109 -2.70 6.00 -20.69
N PRO A 110 -2.17 7.15 -20.24
CA PRO A 110 -2.97 8.23 -19.69
C PRO A 110 -4.08 8.69 -20.66
N GLY A 111 -5.30 8.84 -20.13
CA GLY A 111 -6.46 9.31 -20.91
C GLY A 111 -7.05 8.30 -21.90
N LYS A 112 -6.41 7.15 -22.11
CA LYS A 112 -6.93 6.07 -22.97
C LYS A 112 -7.38 4.87 -22.15
N ASP A 113 -6.51 4.40 -21.24
CA ASP A 113 -6.83 3.26 -20.41
C ASP A 113 -7.57 3.70 -19.16
N LYS A 114 -8.53 2.88 -18.73
CA LYS A 114 -9.18 3.06 -17.43
C LYS A 114 -8.17 2.78 -16.33
N VAL A 115 -8.25 3.53 -15.23
CA VAL A 115 -7.50 3.29 -14.00
C VAL A 115 -8.42 3.39 -12.78
N LEU A 116 -8.06 2.74 -11.69
CA LEU A 116 -8.77 2.78 -10.41
C LEU A 116 -7.93 3.59 -9.41
N PRO A 117 -8.16 4.90 -9.27
CA PRO A 117 -7.43 5.71 -8.31
C PRO A 117 -8.01 5.61 -6.91
N LEU A 118 -7.21 5.90 -5.89
CA LEU A 118 -7.65 6.28 -4.57
C LEU A 118 -8.44 7.61 -4.60
N PRO A 119 -9.19 7.96 -3.53
CA PRO A 119 -9.90 9.22 -3.45
C PRO A 119 -9.05 10.44 -3.82
N GLY A 120 -9.66 11.42 -4.50
CA GLY A 120 -8.95 12.61 -4.98
C GLY A 120 -8.03 12.36 -6.17
N LYS A 121 -8.34 11.37 -7.02
CA LYS A 121 -7.55 10.99 -8.21
C LYS A 121 -6.09 10.66 -7.88
N ARG A 122 -5.82 10.02 -6.75
CA ARG A 122 -4.48 9.56 -6.38
C ARG A 122 -4.22 8.20 -7.00
N LEU A 123 -3.18 8.08 -7.82
CA LEU A 123 -2.82 6.84 -8.51
C LEU A 123 -1.58 6.23 -7.86
N LEU A 124 -1.73 5.05 -7.27
CA LEU A 124 -0.62 4.29 -6.70
C LEU A 124 0.13 3.60 -7.83
N CYS A 125 1.43 3.81 -7.90
CA CYS A 125 2.28 3.26 -8.93
C CYS A 125 3.55 2.64 -8.35
N GLU A 126 4.05 1.60 -9.00
CA GLU A 126 5.29 0.93 -8.63
C GLU A 126 6.21 0.74 -9.83
N PHE A 127 7.49 0.46 -9.54
CA PHE A 127 8.50 0.04 -10.50
C PHE A 127 8.91 -1.41 -10.30
N SER A 128 9.74 -1.94 -11.21
CA SER A 128 10.38 -3.23 -11.00
C SER A 128 11.34 -3.17 -9.80
N LEU A 129 11.28 -4.18 -8.92
CA LEU A 129 12.21 -4.29 -7.79
C LEU A 129 13.63 -4.70 -8.21
N HIS A 130 13.81 -5.22 -9.42
CA HIS A 130 15.07 -5.80 -9.84
C HIS A 130 15.96 -4.87 -10.68
N PHE A 131 15.34 -4.06 -11.54
CA PHE A 131 16.05 -3.02 -12.30
C PHE A 131 15.10 -1.99 -12.85
N SER A 132 15.63 -0.78 -13.04
CA SER A 132 15.00 0.20 -13.89
C SER A 132 16.05 1.14 -14.50
N ASN A 133 16.26 0.98 -15.80
CA ASN A 133 16.75 2.08 -16.63
C ASN A 133 15.59 2.87 -17.22
N TYR A 134 14.36 2.62 -16.75
CA TYR A 134 13.14 3.23 -17.26
C TYR A 134 12.53 4.15 -16.22
N MET A 135 12.57 5.44 -16.54
CA MET A 135 11.84 6.47 -15.80
C MET A 135 10.78 7.07 -16.73
N PRO A 136 9.48 6.78 -16.53
CA PRO A 136 8.42 7.18 -17.44
C PRO A 136 7.99 8.64 -17.23
N ILE A 137 8.90 9.60 -17.36
CA ILE A 137 8.68 11.01 -17.06
C ILE A 137 7.54 11.60 -17.88
N GLU A 138 7.47 11.29 -19.19
CA GLU A 138 6.40 11.77 -20.08
C GLU A 138 5.05 11.23 -19.64
N THR A 139 4.98 9.95 -19.28
CA THR A 139 3.76 9.31 -18.79
C THR A 139 3.31 9.93 -17.47
N PHE A 140 4.25 10.21 -16.56
CA PHE A 140 3.95 10.91 -15.31
C PHE A 140 3.40 12.31 -15.56
N ALA A 141 4.06 13.09 -16.40
CA ALA A 141 3.63 14.44 -16.76
C ALA A 141 2.21 14.43 -17.37
N GLU A 142 1.88 13.43 -18.19
CA GLU A 142 0.55 13.30 -18.77
C GLU A 142 -0.53 12.95 -17.74
N TYR A 143 -0.28 12.02 -16.81
CA TYR A 143 -1.22 11.76 -15.70
C TYR A 143 -1.43 13.00 -14.83
N ILE A 144 -0.37 13.73 -14.51
CA ILE A 144 -0.44 14.97 -13.72
C ILE A 144 -1.27 16.02 -14.49
N ARG A 145 -1.07 16.19 -15.80
CA ARG A 145 -1.86 17.09 -16.64
C ARG A 145 -3.34 16.73 -16.68
N LEU A 146 -3.68 15.44 -16.58
CA LEU A 146 -5.05 14.94 -16.47
C LEU A 146 -5.65 15.09 -15.06
N GLY A 147 -4.92 15.70 -14.14
CA GLY A 147 -5.35 15.98 -12.78
C GLY A 147 -5.19 14.82 -11.80
N TYR A 148 -4.34 13.84 -12.12
CA TYR A 148 -3.97 12.80 -11.16
C TYR A 148 -2.81 13.25 -10.28
N THR A 149 -2.85 12.83 -9.02
CA THR A 149 -1.68 12.86 -8.12
C THR A 149 -1.06 11.47 -8.10
N LEU A 150 0.20 11.35 -8.50
CA LEU A 150 0.90 10.06 -8.47
C LEU A 150 1.46 9.80 -7.08
N ILE A 151 1.37 8.56 -6.63
CA ILE A 151 1.99 8.08 -5.39
C ILE A 151 2.93 6.93 -5.76
N LEU A 152 4.25 7.12 -5.55
CA LEU A 152 5.20 6.03 -5.72
C LEU A 152 5.16 5.12 -4.50
N ALA A 153 4.80 3.85 -4.72
CA ALA A 153 4.81 2.81 -3.72
C ALA A 153 6.25 2.41 -3.34
N HIS A 154 6.47 2.24 -2.08
CA HIS A 154 7.67 1.63 -1.44
C HIS A 154 9.02 1.98 -2.09
N PRO A 155 9.38 3.27 -2.29
CA PRO A 155 10.67 3.67 -2.88
C PRO A 155 11.88 3.13 -2.11
N GLU A 156 11.73 2.81 -0.84
CA GLU A 156 12.77 2.20 -0.02
C GLU A 156 13.16 0.80 -0.49
N ARG A 157 12.28 0.10 -1.21
CA ARG A 157 12.51 -1.27 -1.70
C ARG A 157 13.30 -1.32 -3.01
N TYR A 158 13.45 -0.19 -3.75
CA TYR A 158 14.20 -0.18 -5.00
C TYR A 158 15.71 -0.03 -4.73
N PRO A 159 16.54 -1.08 -4.97
CA PRO A 159 17.96 -1.03 -4.64
C PRO A 159 18.73 0.00 -5.46
N TYR A 160 18.24 0.33 -6.65
CA TYR A 160 18.84 1.26 -7.60
C TYR A 160 18.44 2.73 -7.39
N LEU A 161 17.44 3.05 -6.55
CA LEU A 161 17.03 4.42 -6.22
C LEU A 161 17.65 4.85 -4.88
N GLY A 162 18.64 5.72 -4.92
CA GLY A 162 19.14 6.39 -3.73
C GLY A 162 18.25 7.57 -3.35
N ILE A 163 18.13 7.89 -2.05
CA ILE A 163 17.25 8.97 -1.60
C ILE A 163 17.61 10.36 -2.16
N HIS A 164 18.88 10.56 -2.57
CA HIS A 164 19.40 11.76 -3.21
C HIS A 164 19.73 11.54 -4.68
N SER A 165 19.13 10.51 -5.31
CA SER A 165 19.33 10.31 -6.73
C SER A 165 18.55 11.34 -7.54
N LYS A 166 19.04 11.64 -8.74
CA LYS A 166 18.39 12.56 -9.68
C LYS A 166 16.96 12.15 -10.00
N GLU A 167 16.69 10.86 -10.03
CA GLU A 167 15.37 10.28 -10.27
C GLU A 167 14.38 10.66 -9.14
N ILE A 168 14.81 10.51 -7.88
CA ILE A 168 14.02 10.89 -6.71
C ILE A 168 13.77 12.40 -6.69
N GLU A 169 14.82 13.21 -6.91
CA GLU A 169 14.68 14.67 -6.98
C GLU A 169 13.71 15.09 -8.09
N THR A 170 13.81 14.47 -9.27
CA THR A 170 12.90 14.73 -10.39
C THR A 170 11.46 14.41 -10.02
N MET A 171 11.19 13.21 -9.47
CA MET A 171 9.84 12.81 -9.08
C MET A 171 9.25 13.76 -8.01
N LYS A 172 10.04 14.15 -7.00
CA LYS A 172 9.58 15.11 -5.99
C LYS A 172 9.31 16.49 -6.60
N SER A 173 10.13 16.96 -7.53
CA SER A 173 9.92 18.23 -8.24
C SER A 173 8.65 18.24 -9.10
N MET A 174 8.22 17.08 -9.59
CA MET A 174 6.95 16.89 -10.30
C MET A 174 5.73 16.81 -9.36
N GLY A 175 5.92 16.83 -8.04
CA GLY A 175 4.86 16.69 -7.06
C GLY A 175 4.40 15.24 -6.83
N ILE A 176 5.21 14.25 -7.20
CA ILE A 176 4.92 12.84 -6.92
C ILE A 176 5.10 12.59 -5.43
N LEU A 177 4.07 12.02 -4.79
CA LEU A 177 4.05 11.67 -3.38
C LEU A 177 4.68 10.30 -3.17
N PHE A 178 5.22 10.05 -1.98
CA PHE A 178 5.84 8.75 -1.66
C PHE A 178 5.09 8.04 -0.55
N GLN A 179 4.96 6.72 -0.72
CA GLN A 179 4.43 5.83 0.31
C GLN A 179 5.49 4.81 0.72
N ILE A 180 5.81 4.72 2.00
CA ILE A 180 6.74 3.75 2.59
C ILE A 180 5.95 2.58 3.19
N ASN A 181 6.44 1.35 3.02
CA ASN A 181 5.86 0.19 3.66
C ASN A 181 6.18 0.19 5.16
N VAL A 182 5.15 0.12 6.00
CA VAL A 182 5.29 0.02 7.46
C VAL A 182 6.18 -1.15 7.85
N LEU A 183 6.06 -2.27 7.15
CA LEU A 183 6.85 -3.48 7.40
C LEU A 183 8.34 -3.31 7.07
N SER A 184 8.70 -2.42 6.14
CA SER A 184 10.09 -2.07 5.87
C SER A 184 10.77 -1.52 7.12
N LEU A 185 10.06 -0.71 7.91
CA LEU A 185 10.59 -0.06 9.11
C LEU A 185 10.89 -1.05 10.24
N ASN A 186 10.34 -2.26 10.18
CA ASN A 186 10.67 -3.37 11.09
C ASN A 186 11.65 -4.39 10.48
N GLY A 187 12.20 -4.11 9.30
CA GLY A 187 13.20 -4.95 8.64
C GLY A 187 12.63 -6.15 7.88
N PHE A 188 11.33 -6.23 7.65
CA PHE A 188 10.68 -7.35 6.92
C PHE A 188 11.27 -7.55 5.52
N TYR A 189 11.66 -6.48 4.84
CA TYR A 189 12.30 -6.49 3.53
C TYR A 189 13.82 -6.31 3.58
N GLY A 190 14.42 -6.50 4.77
CA GLY A 190 15.85 -6.41 5.02
C GLY A 190 16.32 -5.05 5.52
N GLU A 191 17.53 -5.02 6.09
CA GLU A 191 18.08 -3.83 6.76
C GLU A 191 18.31 -2.65 5.80
N ALA A 192 18.63 -2.90 4.53
CA ALA A 192 18.81 -1.84 3.55
C ALA A 192 17.49 -1.07 3.30
N ALA A 193 16.38 -1.79 3.14
CA ALA A 193 15.06 -1.18 2.99
C ALA A 193 14.63 -0.45 4.28
N ARG A 194 14.90 -1.06 5.44
CA ARG A 194 14.61 -0.43 6.74
C ARG A 194 15.32 0.91 6.88
N LYS A 195 16.63 0.93 6.70
CA LYS A 195 17.43 2.16 6.79
C LYS A 195 16.92 3.22 5.81
N LYS A 196 16.72 2.84 4.56
CA LYS A 196 16.24 3.76 3.53
C LYS A 196 14.84 4.29 3.84
N GLY A 197 13.94 3.47 4.40
CA GLY A 197 12.60 3.91 4.83
C GLY A 197 12.66 5.00 5.89
N PHE A 198 13.47 4.84 6.93
CA PHE A 198 13.70 5.88 7.94
C PHE A 198 14.37 7.12 7.33
N ASP A 199 15.37 6.96 6.47
CA ASP A 199 16.06 8.07 5.79
C ASP A 199 15.06 8.92 4.98
N TYR A 200 14.14 8.32 4.22
CA TYR A 200 13.08 9.04 3.50
C TYR A 200 12.15 9.82 4.45
N ILE A 201 11.74 9.20 5.56
CA ILE A 201 10.85 9.82 6.55
C ILE A 201 11.56 11.00 7.25
N ASP A 202 12.79 10.81 7.72
CA ASP A 202 13.55 11.85 8.43
C ASP A 202 13.89 13.06 7.53
N HIS A 203 13.97 12.86 6.20
CA HIS A 203 14.11 13.95 5.22
C HIS A 203 12.75 14.59 4.82
N GLY A 204 11.64 14.16 5.42
CA GLY A 204 10.30 14.76 5.13
C GLY A 204 9.80 14.49 3.72
N MET A 205 10.22 13.38 3.11
CA MET A 205 9.88 13.02 1.72
C MET A 205 8.63 12.13 1.60
N VAL A 206 8.05 11.70 2.73
CA VAL A 206 7.01 10.65 2.78
C VAL A 206 5.68 11.25 3.18
N GLU A 207 4.69 11.08 2.35
CA GLU A 207 3.32 11.53 2.60
C GLU A 207 2.42 10.41 3.14
N TYR A 208 2.70 9.15 2.80
CA TYR A 208 1.86 8.01 3.18
C TYR A 208 2.68 6.85 3.73
N LEU A 209 2.05 6.10 4.64
CA LEU A 209 2.48 4.76 5.00
C LEU A 209 1.43 3.75 4.51
N GLY A 210 1.88 2.60 4.00
CA GLY A 210 1.01 1.50 3.59
C GLY A 210 1.47 0.19 4.20
N THR A 211 0.58 -0.78 4.35
CA THR A 211 1.00 -2.09 4.89
C THR A 211 1.59 -3.00 3.83
N ASP A 212 1.13 -2.87 2.58
CA ASP A 212 1.47 -3.79 1.50
C ASP A 212 1.19 -5.26 1.92
N THR A 213 0.12 -5.44 2.71
CA THR A 213 -0.24 -6.74 3.29
C THR A 213 -0.83 -7.64 2.22
N HIS A 214 -0.24 -8.85 2.07
CA HIS A 214 -0.71 -9.86 1.11
C HIS A 214 -1.45 -11.02 1.79
N ASN A 215 -0.99 -11.46 2.95
CA ASN A 215 -1.51 -12.65 3.63
C ASN A 215 -1.12 -12.66 5.12
N MET A 216 -1.42 -13.76 5.82
CA MET A 216 -1.15 -13.89 7.26
C MET A 216 0.33 -13.81 7.64
N ARG A 217 1.29 -14.06 6.74
CA ARG A 217 2.72 -13.84 7.00
C ARG A 217 3.01 -12.35 7.18
N TYR A 218 2.44 -11.51 6.33
CA TYR A 218 2.56 -10.04 6.43
C TYR A 218 1.85 -9.51 7.68
N ILE A 219 0.70 -10.08 8.02
CA ILE A 219 -0.02 -9.75 9.25
C ILE A 219 0.81 -10.04 10.49
N ASN A 220 1.49 -11.18 10.56
CA ASN A 220 2.35 -11.48 11.70
C ASN A 220 3.47 -10.44 11.83
N ALA A 221 4.10 -10.05 10.73
CA ALA A 221 5.09 -8.97 10.71
C ALA A 221 4.48 -7.61 11.11
N LEU A 222 3.24 -7.31 10.71
CA LEU A 222 2.53 -6.08 11.10
C LEU A 222 2.28 -6.04 12.61
N LEU A 223 1.87 -7.16 13.21
CA LEU A 223 1.67 -7.27 14.66
C LEU A 223 2.98 -7.09 15.44
N GLU A 224 4.10 -7.59 14.91
CA GLU A 224 5.44 -7.35 15.49
C GLU A 224 5.85 -5.88 15.32
N THR A 225 5.59 -5.29 14.17
CA THR A 225 5.88 -3.87 13.89
C THR A 225 5.09 -2.94 14.83
N ALA A 226 3.85 -3.30 15.19
CA ALA A 226 3.04 -2.58 16.16
C ALA A 226 3.60 -2.56 17.59
N GLU A 227 4.55 -3.43 17.91
CA GLU A 227 5.26 -3.48 19.19
C GLU A 227 6.67 -2.85 19.11
N ASN A 228 7.12 -2.44 17.90
CA ASN A 228 8.46 -1.88 17.68
C ASN A 228 8.54 -0.43 18.17
N LYS A 229 9.33 -0.21 19.23
CA LYS A 229 9.46 1.12 19.87
C LYS A 229 10.00 2.21 18.94
N GLU A 230 10.88 1.85 18.00
CA GLU A 230 11.45 2.81 17.05
C GLU A 230 10.38 3.28 16.04
N VAL A 231 9.57 2.34 15.53
CA VAL A 231 8.43 2.65 14.65
C VAL A 231 7.40 3.51 15.39
N LEU A 232 7.04 3.15 16.62
CA LEU A 232 6.10 3.93 17.43
C LEU A 232 6.60 5.36 17.66
N LYS A 233 7.89 5.52 18.04
CA LYS A 233 8.51 6.84 18.20
C LYS A 233 8.52 7.65 16.88
N MET A 234 8.73 7.00 15.76
CA MET A 234 8.65 7.63 14.45
C MET A 234 7.23 8.12 14.15
N LEU A 235 6.20 7.29 14.42
CA LEU A 235 4.79 7.67 14.25
C LEU A 235 4.37 8.86 15.14
N ASP A 236 4.92 8.95 16.35
CA ASP A 236 4.67 10.09 17.26
C ASP A 236 5.33 11.39 16.76
N LYS A 237 6.44 11.29 16.03
CA LYS A 237 7.24 12.42 15.56
C LYS A 237 6.76 13.01 14.22
N HIS A 238 6.23 12.16 13.35
CA HIS A 238 5.91 12.52 11.97
C HIS A 238 4.40 12.42 11.69
N THR A 239 3.91 13.26 10.78
CA THR A 239 2.50 13.26 10.35
C THR A 239 2.38 12.75 8.94
N PHE A 240 1.41 11.88 8.70
CA PHE A 240 1.12 11.28 7.40
C PHE A 240 -0.31 11.63 6.96
N LEU A 241 -0.55 11.59 5.64
CA LEU A 241 -1.84 11.97 5.05
C LEU A 241 -2.87 10.82 5.03
N ASN A 242 -2.55 9.67 5.62
CA ASN A 242 -3.40 8.48 5.61
C ASN A 242 -4.82 8.74 6.09
N SER A 243 -4.98 9.49 7.19
CA SER A 243 -6.28 9.79 7.77
C SER A 243 -7.17 10.71 6.91
N GLN A 244 -6.61 11.30 5.84
CA GLN A 244 -7.32 12.16 4.90
C GLN A 244 -7.89 11.39 3.69
N LEU A 245 -7.66 10.08 3.62
CA LEU A 245 -8.24 9.16 2.63
C LEU A 245 -9.59 8.57 3.13
#